data_8421f6723fccff977280d350719a52fc
#
_entry.id   8421f6723fccff977280d350719a52fc
#
_cell.length_a   1.000
_cell.length_b   1.000
_cell.length_c   1.000
_cell.angle_alpha   90.00
_cell.angle_beta   90.00
_cell.angle_gamma   90.00
#
_symmetry.space_group_name_H-M   'P 1'
#
loop_
_entity.id
_entity.type
_entity.pdbx_description
1 polymer ?
#
loop_
_entity_poly.entity_id
_entity_poly.type
_entity_poly.pdbx_seq_one_letter_code
_entity_poly.pdbx_strand_id
1 'polypeptide(L)'
;MKKILCIFFCLLPILGGKAQTLYKDQVRIEKESITRSEDNNVLTINLDIVLKENLKLESNNVATLTPFLEANGKTKVLSSIVVYGRKRDIVNQRNHKTPENTYTIIRRKQHQEQKINYLVQMPFEAWMRNANMKLNIDLCGCCDILEENSGELITQLNILPLKVKPSIAYITPKAEDIKYRAVEGSAFLDFPVNKIIIYPEYRRNTSELAKIRATIDTVRNDKYTTLTGIKIHGYASPEGSYANNTRLAKNRTQALVDYVTSYYNFDKKLITSEYTPEDWKGFRKFVSASSIEKKEEVLRLIDDESINIDKKERDIANLVGPQTYQYILAECYPALRHSDYTVNYTVRGLSLEESKEIINKRPQLLSLQEIYRIAESCEPGSEEFNHSFQVAATMFPDDPIANLNAGAMEIQKGGDMTTAKRYLAKANPKAAETQNNLG
;
A
#
# COMPACT_ATOMS: atom_id res chain seq x y z
N MET A 1 19.24 18.21 42.96
CA MET A 1 18.03 17.69 42.30
C MET A 1 18.36 16.31 41.73
N LYS A 2 17.87 15.26 42.40
CA LYS A 2 18.17 13.86 42.06
C LYS A 2 17.32 13.42 40.87
N LYS A 3 17.95 12.98 39.79
CA LYS A 3 17.28 12.34 38.63
C LYS A 3 16.94 10.92 39.03
N ILE A 4 15.66 10.59 39.10
CA ILE A 4 15.14 9.24 39.27
C ILE A 4 15.09 8.60 37.88
N LEU A 5 15.93 7.58 37.69
CA LEU A 5 15.96 6.73 36.51
C LEU A 5 14.92 5.62 36.73
N CYS A 6 13.76 5.73 36.09
CA CYS A 6 12.77 4.65 36.03
C CYS A 6 13.24 3.59 35.03
N ILE A 7 13.80 2.51 35.53
CA ILE A 7 14.05 1.29 34.74
C ILE A 7 12.71 0.55 34.65
N PHE A 8 12.10 0.59 33.46
CA PHE A 8 10.95 -0.26 33.15
C PHE A 8 11.43 -1.70 32.92
N PHE A 9 11.24 -2.52 33.94
CA PHE A 9 11.42 -3.97 33.87
C PHE A 9 10.21 -4.52 33.11
N CYS A 10 10.36 -4.82 31.80
CA CYS A 10 9.39 -5.64 31.06
C CYS A 10 9.40 -7.05 31.67
N LEU A 11 8.44 -7.33 32.53
CA LEU A 11 8.07 -8.68 32.96
C LEU A 11 7.44 -9.38 31.71
N LEU A 12 8.26 -10.12 30.96
CA LEU A 12 7.76 -11.17 30.09
C LEU A 12 7.07 -12.22 30.95
N PRO A 13 5.84 -12.64 30.64
CA PRO A 13 5.22 -13.76 31.34
C PRO A 13 6.06 -15.01 31.07
N ILE A 14 6.68 -15.55 32.11
CA ILE A 14 7.23 -16.90 32.09
C ILE A 14 6.02 -17.83 31.93
N LEU A 15 5.77 -18.28 30.70
CA LEU A 15 4.90 -19.42 30.44
C LEU A 15 5.58 -20.62 31.10
N GLY A 16 5.19 -20.90 32.34
CA GLY A 16 5.57 -22.07 33.05
C GLY A 16 5.02 -23.30 32.29
N GLY A 17 5.87 -23.96 31.50
CA GLY A 17 5.57 -25.26 30.91
C GLY A 17 5.15 -26.21 32.01
N LYS A 18 3.99 -26.85 31.92
CA LYS A 18 3.58 -27.91 32.83
C LYS A 18 4.61 -29.02 32.68
N ALA A 19 5.25 -29.41 33.80
CA ALA A 19 6.15 -30.55 33.81
C ALA A 19 5.38 -31.80 33.32
N GLN A 20 5.86 -32.39 32.23
CA GLN A 20 5.24 -33.57 31.63
C GLN A 20 5.95 -34.84 32.14
N THR A 21 5.18 -35.82 32.56
CA THR A 21 5.69 -37.11 33.01
C THR A 21 5.53 -38.14 31.92
N LEU A 22 6.59 -38.96 31.73
CA LEU A 22 6.71 -39.96 30.72
C LEU A 22 7.10 -41.30 31.37
N TYR A 23 6.94 -42.37 30.61
CA TYR A 23 7.35 -43.72 31.03
C TYR A 23 6.85 -44.08 32.43
N LYS A 24 5.52 -44.27 32.57
CA LYS A 24 4.88 -44.66 33.85
C LYS A 24 5.28 -43.74 35.01
N ASP A 25 5.40 -42.45 34.75
CA ASP A 25 5.80 -41.46 35.76
C ASP A 25 7.26 -41.62 36.29
N GLN A 26 8.16 -42.21 35.52
CA GLN A 26 9.57 -42.37 35.91
C GLN A 26 10.54 -41.36 35.30
N VAL A 27 10.12 -40.71 34.21
CA VAL A 27 10.86 -39.63 33.52
C VAL A 27 9.98 -38.40 33.45
N ARG A 28 10.56 -37.24 33.75
CA ARG A 28 9.87 -35.96 33.71
C ARG A 28 10.66 -34.97 32.85
N ILE A 29 9.96 -34.21 32.01
CA ILE A 29 10.53 -33.08 31.28
C ILE A 29 10.16 -31.80 32.05
N GLU A 30 11.14 -31.09 32.59
CA GLU A 30 10.92 -29.88 33.40
C GLU A 30 10.99 -28.60 32.60
N LYS A 31 11.89 -28.55 31.65
CA LYS A 31 12.10 -27.40 30.77
C LYS A 31 12.12 -27.87 29.36
N GLU A 32 11.36 -27.13 28.53
CA GLU A 32 11.33 -27.31 27.11
C GLU A 32 11.50 -25.96 26.43
N SER A 33 12.48 -25.85 25.57
CA SER A 33 12.69 -24.67 24.74
C SER A 33 13.17 -25.14 23.36
N ILE A 34 12.31 -24.92 22.37
CA ILE A 34 12.61 -25.28 20.97
C ILE A 34 12.55 -24.00 20.16
N THR A 35 13.69 -23.57 19.61
CA THR A 35 13.82 -22.32 18.89
C THR A 35 14.51 -22.53 17.56
N ARG A 36 14.16 -21.72 16.56
CA ARG A 36 14.83 -21.65 15.27
C ARG A 36 15.56 -20.33 15.16
N SER A 37 16.86 -20.35 14.82
CA SER A 37 17.61 -19.12 14.53
C SER A 37 17.19 -18.56 13.18
N GLU A 38 17.06 -17.22 13.10
CA GLU A 38 16.72 -16.53 11.85
C GLU A 38 17.89 -16.53 10.87
N ASP A 39 19.12 -16.38 11.38
CA ASP A 39 20.32 -16.18 10.55
C ASP A 39 20.86 -17.47 9.92
N ASN A 40 20.86 -18.57 10.68
CA ASN A 40 21.56 -19.80 10.29
C ASN A 40 20.63 -20.96 9.97
N ASN A 41 19.32 -20.75 10.01
CA ASN A 41 18.33 -21.83 9.80
C ASN A 41 18.57 -23.06 10.68
N VAL A 42 19.00 -22.86 11.92
CA VAL A 42 19.34 -23.89 12.88
C VAL A 42 18.21 -24.05 13.89
N LEU A 43 17.74 -25.31 14.08
CA LEU A 43 16.84 -25.70 15.16
C LEU A 43 17.64 -26.02 16.41
N THR A 44 17.35 -25.34 17.52
CA THR A 44 17.93 -25.60 18.84
C THR A 44 16.86 -26.21 19.72
N ILE A 45 17.15 -27.37 20.27
CA ILE A 45 16.31 -28.13 21.21
C ILE A 45 17.01 -28.15 22.54
N ASN A 46 16.39 -27.61 23.59
CA ASN A 46 16.90 -27.58 24.95
C ASN A 46 15.84 -28.14 25.90
N LEU A 47 16.16 -29.30 26.52
CA LEU A 47 15.29 -30.01 27.45
C LEU A 47 15.99 -30.26 28.75
N ASP A 48 15.29 -30.10 29.87
CA ASP A 48 15.72 -30.63 31.17
C ASP A 48 14.97 -31.94 31.43
N ILE A 49 15.67 -33.05 31.24
CA ILE A 49 15.17 -34.42 31.44
C ILE A 49 15.53 -34.90 32.84
N VAL A 50 14.52 -35.25 33.61
CA VAL A 50 14.68 -35.68 34.98
C VAL A 50 14.33 -37.14 35.14
N LEU A 51 15.29 -37.95 35.56
CA LEU A 51 15.09 -39.35 35.99
C LEU A 51 14.61 -39.34 37.40
N LYS A 52 13.36 -39.69 37.65
CA LYS A 52 12.77 -39.67 39.01
C LYS A 52 13.33 -40.77 39.91
N GLU A 53 13.19 -40.62 41.22
CA GLU A 53 13.67 -41.56 42.20
C GLU A 53 13.09 -42.96 42.05
N ASN A 54 11.87 -43.08 41.53
CA ASN A 54 11.17 -44.34 41.27
C ASN A 54 11.66 -45.08 40.02
N LEU A 55 12.52 -44.51 39.17
CA LEU A 55 13.15 -45.23 38.04
C LEU A 55 14.17 -46.22 38.61
N LYS A 56 13.80 -47.50 38.60
CA LYS A 56 14.66 -48.61 39.00
C LYS A 56 15.37 -49.18 37.80
N LEU A 57 16.70 -49.26 37.83
CA LEU A 57 17.49 -49.87 36.76
C LEU A 57 18.42 -50.93 37.42
N GLU A 58 18.30 -52.18 37.04
CA GLU A 58 19.15 -53.24 37.55
C GLU A 58 20.64 -53.03 37.23
N SER A 59 21.53 -53.62 38.00
CA SER A 59 22.97 -53.35 37.91
C SER A 59 23.58 -53.69 36.51
N ASN A 60 23.02 -54.65 35.81
CA ASN A 60 23.51 -55.06 34.47
C ASN A 60 22.73 -54.44 33.31
N ASN A 61 21.60 -53.75 33.59
CA ASN A 61 20.73 -53.24 32.57
C ASN A 61 21.20 -51.87 32.08
N VAL A 62 20.70 -51.52 30.90
CA VAL A 62 20.89 -50.21 30.23
C VAL A 62 19.52 -49.63 29.88
N ALA A 63 19.33 -48.37 30.16
CA ALA A 63 18.21 -47.60 29.62
C ALA A 63 18.74 -46.58 28.59
N THR A 64 18.18 -46.60 27.40
CA THR A 64 18.53 -45.64 26.36
C THR A 64 17.35 -44.72 26.07
N LEU A 65 17.51 -43.46 26.33
CA LEU A 65 16.51 -42.43 26.06
C LEU A 65 16.87 -41.72 24.76
N THR A 66 16.05 -41.90 23.72
CA THR A 66 16.32 -41.36 22.40
C THR A 66 15.21 -40.42 21.97
N PRO A 67 15.43 -39.09 22.04
CA PRO A 67 14.51 -38.15 21.49
C PRO A 67 14.50 -38.22 19.97
N PHE A 68 13.34 -37.98 19.35
CA PHE A 68 13.21 -37.92 17.89
C PHE A 68 12.07 -36.98 17.45
N LEU A 69 12.18 -36.46 16.24
CA LEU A 69 11.16 -35.67 15.58
C LEU A 69 10.47 -36.52 14.53
N GLU A 70 9.14 -36.42 14.45
CA GLU A 70 8.35 -37.14 13.46
C GLU A 70 7.23 -36.28 12.90
N ALA A 71 7.13 -36.22 11.57
CA ALA A 71 6.01 -35.63 10.84
C ALA A 71 5.95 -36.12 9.40
N ASN A 72 4.75 -36.33 8.88
CA ASN A 72 4.50 -36.65 7.46
C ASN A 72 5.34 -37.83 6.94
N GLY A 73 5.52 -38.88 7.75
CA GLY A 73 6.31 -40.06 7.39
C GLY A 73 7.83 -39.86 7.40
N LYS A 74 8.31 -38.69 7.83
CA LYS A 74 9.72 -38.40 8.04
C LYS A 74 10.05 -38.45 9.52
N THR A 75 11.21 -39.01 9.84
CA THR A 75 11.72 -39.14 11.20
C THR A 75 13.17 -38.64 11.27
N LYS A 76 13.49 -37.88 12.29
CA LYS A 76 14.87 -37.48 12.61
C LYS A 76 15.20 -37.92 14.02
N VAL A 77 16.02 -38.94 14.13
CA VAL A 77 16.51 -39.43 15.41
C VAL A 77 17.63 -38.51 15.91
N LEU A 78 17.57 -38.15 17.20
CA LEU A 78 18.53 -37.30 17.87
C LEU A 78 19.51 -38.15 18.69
N SER A 79 20.56 -37.51 19.24
CA SER A 79 21.56 -38.21 20.04
C SER A 79 20.96 -38.72 21.35
N SER A 80 21.25 -39.97 21.69
CA SER A 80 20.66 -40.67 22.81
C SER A 80 21.36 -40.38 24.13
N ILE A 81 20.61 -40.43 25.23
CA ILE A 81 21.13 -40.45 26.60
C ILE A 81 21.16 -41.88 27.04
N VAL A 82 22.35 -42.39 27.42
CA VAL A 82 22.54 -43.75 27.86
C VAL A 82 22.69 -43.79 29.37
N VAL A 83 21.85 -44.55 30.05
CA VAL A 83 21.82 -44.69 31.51
C VAL A 83 22.21 -46.12 31.86
N TYR A 84 23.35 -46.27 32.53
CA TYR A 84 23.85 -47.60 32.94
C TYR A 84 23.51 -47.91 34.40
N GLY A 85 23.18 -49.18 34.65
CA GLY A 85 23.24 -49.78 35.96
C GLY A 85 24.69 -49.90 36.47
N ARG A 86 24.89 -50.07 37.74
CA ARG A 86 26.22 -50.04 38.41
C ARG A 86 27.28 -50.96 37.74
N LYS A 87 26.95 -52.24 37.50
CA LYS A 87 27.90 -53.20 36.92
C LYS A 87 28.15 -52.91 35.45
N ARG A 88 27.12 -52.53 34.69
CA ARG A 88 27.25 -52.18 33.28
C ARG A 88 28.12 -50.96 33.07
N ASP A 89 27.97 -49.96 33.92
CA ASP A 89 28.80 -48.75 33.89
C ASP A 89 30.31 -49.08 34.11
N ILE A 90 30.64 -49.92 35.08
CA ILE A 90 32.02 -50.33 35.33
C ILE A 90 32.59 -51.12 34.15
N VAL A 91 31.82 -51.99 33.51
CA VAL A 91 32.24 -52.73 32.32
C VAL A 91 32.46 -51.75 31.15
N ASN A 92 31.56 -50.81 30.97
CA ASN A 92 31.70 -49.83 29.89
C ASN A 92 32.95 -48.95 30.07
N GLN A 93 33.23 -48.49 31.29
CA GLN A 93 34.43 -47.68 31.60
C GLN A 93 35.73 -48.47 31.34
N ARG A 94 35.74 -49.78 31.57
CA ARG A 94 36.91 -50.63 31.28
C ARG A 94 37.10 -50.90 29.78
N ASN A 95 36.01 -50.98 29.02
CA ASN A 95 36.05 -51.32 27.62
C ASN A 95 36.18 -50.10 26.72
N HIS A 96 36.03 -48.88 27.24
CA HIS A 96 36.07 -47.59 26.51
C HIS A 96 35.12 -47.58 25.26
N LYS A 97 33.99 -48.29 25.35
CA LYS A 97 33.03 -48.33 24.26
C LYS A 97 31.91 -47.32 24.49
N THR A 98 31.83 -46.32 23.62
CA THR A 98 30.70 -45.38 23.55
C THR A 98 29.79 -45.81 22.44
N PRO A 99 28.48 -46.08 22.66
CA PRO A 99 27.52 -46.35 21.60
C PRO A 99 27.46 -45.21 20.61
N GLU A 100 27.18 -45.53 19.34
CA GLU A 100 27.02 -44.50 18.30
C GLU A 100 25.87 -43.55 18.61
N ASN A 101 25.96 -42.30 18.13
CA ASN A 101 24.97 -41.25 18.34
C ASN A 101 24.59 -41.00 19.81
N THR A 102 25.58 -41.07 20.72
CA THR A 102 25.36 -40.85 22.14
C THR A 102 25.61 -39.38 22.51
N TYR A 103 24.62 -38.73 23.15
CA TYR A 103 24.74 -37.39 23.73
C TYR A 103 25.55 -37.41 25.03
N THR A 104 25.16 -38.28 25.98
CA THR A 104 25.85 -38.47 27.25
C THR A 104 25.60 -39.84 27.80
N ILE A 105 26.54 -40.32 28.67
CA ILE A 105 26.44 -41.57 29.42
C ILE A 105 26.41 -41.21 30.90
N ILE A 106 25.41 -41.73 31.61
CA ILE A 106 25.30 -41.52 33.04
C ILE A 106 25.09 -42.84 33.78
N ARG A 107 25.56 -42.91 35.01
CA ARG A 107 25.27 -44.00 35.89
C ARG A 107 24.03 -43.74 36.74
N ARG A 108 23.05 -44.66 36.74
CA ARG A 108 21.87 -44.53 37.57
C ARG A 108 22.23 -44.57 39.09
N LYS A 109 21.83 -43.53 39.79
CA LYS A 109 21.86 -43.43 41.26
C LYS A 109 20.47 -43.84 41.75
N GLN A 110 20.34 -45.05 42.29
CA GLN A 110 19.04 -45.57 42.75
C GLN A 110 18.46 -44.68 43.86
N HIS A 111 17.15 -44.53 43.85
CA HIS A 111 16.40 -43.71 44.83
C HIS A 111 16.83 -42.23 44.91
N GLN A 112 17.43 -41.70 43.85
CA GLN A 112 17.80 -40.29 43.73
C GLN A 112 17.32 -39.73 42.42
N GLU A 113 16.83 -38.52 42.42
CA GLU A 113 16.52 -37.78 41.24
C GLU A 113 17.81 -37.36 40.50
N GLN A 114 17.84 -37.48 39.17
CA GLN A 114 18.99 -37.07 38.36
C GLN A 114 18.50 -36.24 37.19
N LYS A 115 19.01 -35.03 37.10
CA LYS A 115 18.67 -34.08 36.04
C LYS A 115 19.74 -34.07 34.96
N ILE A 116 19.29 -34.08 33.71
CA ILE A 116 20.13 -34.06 32.51
C ILE A 116 19.70 -32.87 31.68
N ASN A 117 20.62 -31.95 31.44
CA ASN A 117 20.41 -30.87 30.49
C ASN A 117 20.78 -31.37 29.09
N TYR A 118 19.79 -31.46 28.23
CA TYR A 118 19.92 -31.97 26.87
C TYR A 118 19.79 -30.80 25.88
N LEU A 119 20.90 -30.43 25.22
CA LEU A 119 20.99 -29.34 24.25
C LEU A 119 21.52 -29.88 22.92
N VAL A 120 20.70 -29.84 21.89
CA VAL A 120 21.07 -30.29 20.54
C VAL A 120 20.72 -29.20 19.51
N GLN A 121 21.61 -29.04 18.53
CA GLN A 121 21.41 -28.14 17.41
C GLN A 121 21.50 -28.91 16.08
N MET A 122 20.65 -28.56 15.14
CA MET A 122 20.63 -29.19 13.82
C MET A 122 20.09 -28.25 12.76
N PRO A 123 20.40 -28.46 11.46
CA PRO A 123 19.74 -27.74 10.37
C PRO A 123 18.23 -27.95 10.41
N PHE A 124 17.47 -26.85 10.29
CA PHE A 124 16.03 -26.92 10.24
C PHE A 124 15.56 -27.31 8.83
N GLU A 125 14.69 -28.29 8.74
CA GLU A 125 14.00 -28.68 7.52
C GLU A 125 12.51 -28.30 7.59
N ALA A 126 11.89 -27.92 6.47
CA ALA A 126 10.51 -27.42 6.43
C ALA A 126 9.46 -28.36 7.05
N TRP A 127 9.66 -29.69 6.95
CA TRP A 127 8.78 -30.69 7.54
C TRP A 127 8.80 -30.70 9.08
N MET A 128 9.88 -30.17 9.69
CA MET A 128 10.03 -30.09 11.16
C MET A 128 9.12 -28.99 11.77
N ARG A 129 8.52 -28.11 10.96
CA ARG A 129 7.73 -26.97 11.46
C ARG A 129 6.66 -27.35 12.48
N ASN A 130 5.92 -28.41 12.19
CA ASN A 130 4.84 -28.91 13.04
C ASN A 130 5.08 -30.37 13.46
N ALA A 131 6.35 -30.76 13.55
CA ALA A 131 6.69 -32.14 13.91
C ALA A 131 6.34 -32.43 15.40
N ASN A 132 6.02 -33.67 15.65
CA ASN A 132 5.91 -34.19 17.02
C ASN A 132 7.30 -34.53 17.52
N MET A 133 7.68 -33.99 18.67
CA MET A 133 8.85 -34.42 19.39
C MET A 133 8.46 -35.52 20.37
N LYS A 134 9.06 -36.67 20.21
CA LYS A 134 8.81 -37.88 21.01
C LYS A 134 10.09 -38.35 21.70
N LEU A 135 9.93 -39.07 22.80
CA LEU A 135 11.00 -39.78 23.49
C LEU A 135 10.77 -41.26 23.37
N ASN A 136 11.74 -41.98 22.82
CA ASN A 136 11.80 -43.41 22.87
C ASN A 136 12.66 -43.86 24.05
N ILE A 137 12.18 -44.81 24.84
CA ILE A 137 12.91 -45.37 26.01
C ILE A 137 13.03 -46.88 25.81
N ASP A 138 14.26 -47.30 25.54
CA ASP A 138 14.61 -48.70 25.42
C ASP A 138 15.28 -49.20 26.71
N LEU A 139 14.75 -50.27 27.27
CA LEU A 139 15.35 -50.99 28.35
C LEU A 139 15.96 -52.31 27.86
N CYS A 140 17.26 -52.46 28.00
CA CYS A 140 17.96 -53.70 27.63
C CYS A 140 18.48 -54.41 28.87
N GLY A 141 18.13 -55.67 29.00
CA GLY A 141 18.64 -56.59 30.05
C GLY A 141 19.99 -57.24 29.69
N CYS A 142 20.37 -58.26 30.39
CA CYS A 142 21.66 -58.95 30.22
C CYS A 142 21.86 -59.62 28.84
N CYS A 143 20.79 -59.80 28.02
CA CYS A 143 20.82 -60.47 26.74
C CYS A 143 20.45 -59.61 25.54
N ASP A 144 20.53 -58.30 25.70
CA ASP A 144 20.13 -57.30 24.67
C ASP A 144 18.69 -57.46 24.19
N ILE A 145 17.80 -58.04 25.01
CA ILE A 145 16.37 -58.17 24.72
C ILE A 145 15.71 -56.81 25.04
N LEU A 146 15.01 -56.28 24.06
CA LEU A 146 14.17 -55.10 24.24
C LEU A 146 13.02 -55.45 25.21
N GLU A 147 13.02 -54.86 26.41
CA GLU A 147 11.96 -55.10 27.39
C GLU A 147 10.76 -54.19 27.17
N GLU A 148 10.97 -52.96 26.67
CA GLU A 148 9.89 -52.01 26.46
C GLU A 148 10.34 -50.91 25.47
N ASN A 149 9.52 -50.61 24.47
CA ASN A 149 9.73 -49.52 23.52
C ASN A 149 8.49 -48.62 23.51
N SER A 150 8.62 -47.42 24.00
CA SER A 150 7.51 -46.45 24.02
C SER A 150 7.97 -45.11 23.45
N GLY A 151 7.46 -44.76 22.28
CA GLY A 151 7.61 -43.42 21.72
C GLY A 151 6.59 -42.47 22.33
N GLU A 152 6.84 -41.94 23.48
CA GLU A 152 5.94 -41.01 24.13
C GLU A 152 6.12 -39.56 23.64
N LEU A 153 4.98 -38.85 23.42
CA LEU A 153 4.98 -37.49 22.94
C LEU A 153 5.52 -36.56 24.03
N ILE A 154 6.58 -35.79 23.74
CA ILE A 154 7.04 -34.68 24.56
C ILE A 154 6.24 -33.43 24.23
N THR A 155 6.24 -33.02 22.95
CA THR A 155 5.57 -31.80 22.50
C THR A 155 5.36 -31.81 21.00
N GLN A 156 4.47 -30.95 20.52
CA GLN A 156 4.34 -30.64 19.11
C GLN A 156 5.04 -29.30 18.84
N LEU A 157 5.96 -29.31 17.89
CA LEU A 157 6.63 -28.09 17.46
C LEU A 157 5.63 -27.14 16.78
N ASN A 158 5.78 -25.85 17.05
CA ASN A 158 5.07 -24.79 16.35
C ASN A 158 6.08 -23.71 15.96
N ILE A 159 6.86 -24.01 14.92
CA ILE A 159 7.91 -23.10 14.44
C ILE A 159 7.29 -22.15 13.41
N LEU A 160 7.19 -20.88 13.78
CA LEU A 160 6.68 -19.84 12.87
C LEU A 160 7.56 -19.72 11.62
N PRO A 161 6.96 -19.38 10.46
CA PRO A 161 7.74 -19.03 9.28
C PRO A 161 8.68 -17.87 9.59
N LEU A 162 9.86 -17.87 9.00
CA LEU A 162 10.73 -16.70 9.05
C LEU A 162 10.01 -15.51 8.42
N LYS A 163 10.00 -14.39 9.11
CA LYS A 163 9.57 -13.11 8.52
C LYS A 163 10.68 -12.65 7.57
N VAL A 164 10.41 -12.74 6.28
CA VAL A 164 11.28 -12.13 5.28
C VAL A 164 11.20 -10.62 5.47
N LYS A 165 12.33 -9.96 5.71
CA LYS A 165 12.44 -8.51 5.63
C LYS A 165 12.90 -8.19 4.20
N PRO A 166 11.99 -7.76 3.31
CA PRO A 166 12.37 -7.46 1.93
C PRO A 166 13.32 -6.27 1.90
N SER A 167 14.33 -6.32 1.07
CA SER A 167 15.15 -5.16 0.74
C SER A 167 14.36 -4.32 -0.26
N ILE A 168 13.78 -3.21 0.20
CA ILE A 168 12.89 -2.38 -0.60
C ILE A 168 13.65 -1.20 -1.16
N ALA A 169 13.45 -0.91 -2.44
CA ALA A 169 14.11 0.20 -3.13
C ALA A 169 13.11 1.32 -3.42
N TYR A 170 13.57 2.56 -3.20
CA TYR A 170 12.87 3.80 -3.52
C TYR A 170 13.68 4.60 -4.54
N ILE A 171 13.00 5.39 -5.38
CA ILE A 171 13.65 6.30 -6.33
C ILE A 171 13.41 7.74 -5.90
N THR A 172 14.48 8.52 -5.79
CA THR A 172 14.40 9.97 -5.57
C THR A 172 13.92 10.66 -6.85
N PRO A 173 12.78 11.36 -6.83
CA PRO A 173 12.29 12.09 -8.00
C PRO A 173 13.21 13.27 -8.32
N LYS A 174 13.25 13.65 -9.60
CA LYS A 174 13.94 14.88 -10.03
C LYS A 174 13.18 16.11 -9.55
N ALA A 175 13.93 17.19 -9.26
CA ALA A 175 13.32 18.47 -8.98
C ALA A 175 12.59 19.00 -10.23
N GLU A 176 11.42 19.62 -10.03
CA GLU A 176 10.83 20.48 -11.05
C GLU A 176 11.55 21.84 -11.02
N ASP A 177 12.12 22.26 -12.12
CA ASP A 177 12.78 23.58 -12.20
C ASP A 177 11.78 24.71 -11.93
N ILE A 178 10.58 24.60 -12.53
CA ILE A 178 9.45 25.51 -12.32
C ILE A 178 8.18 24.68 -12.23
N LYS A 179 7.43 24.82 -11.14
CA LYS A 179 6.16 24.11 -10.97
C LYS A 179 5.04 24.88 -11.65
N TYR A 180 4.69 24.52 -12.88
CA TYR A 180 3.53 25.06 -13.59
C TYR A 180 2.26 24.35 -13.11
N ARG A 181 1.26 25.13 -12.78
CA ARG A 181 -0.06 24.65 -12.34
C ARG A 181 -1.16 25.48 -13.00
N ALA A 182 -2.35 24.91 -13.06
CA ALA A 182 -3.53 25.57 -13.57
C ALA A 182 -4.77 25.26 -12.71
N VAL A 183 -5.67 26.20 -12.65
CA VAL A 183 -7.03 26.00 -12.12
C VAL A 183 -8.01 26.33 -13.21
N GLU A 184 -8.94 25.44 -13.45
CA GLU A 184 -9.96 25.55 -14.51
C GLU A 184 -11.34 25.78 -13.90
N GLY A 185 -12.18 26.46 -14.64
CA GLY A 185 -13.58 26.65 -14.28
C GLY A 185 -14.42 27.02 -15.50
N SER A 186 -15.75 26.95 -15.32
CA SER A 186 -16.73 27.37 -16.31
C SER A 186 -17.68 28.37 -15.72
N ALA A 187 -18.05 29.37 -16.49
CA ALA A 187 -19.02 30.41 -16.12
C ALA A 187 -20.12 30.52 -17.18
N PHE A 188 -21.36 30.64 -16.70
CA PHE A 188 -22.57 30.70 -17.53
C PHE A 188 -23.17 32.10 -17.48
N LEU A 189 -22.52 33.01 -18.23
CA LEU A 189 -22.94 34.41 -18.24
C LEU A 189 -24.20 34.61 -19.12
N ASP A 190 -25.18 35.27 -18.51
CA ASP A 190 -26.42 35.66 -19.20
C ASP A 190 -26.22 36.98 -19.95
N PHE A 191 -26.64 36.99 -21.21
CA PHE A 191 -26.69 38.19 -22.05
C PHE A 191 -28.13 38.44 -22.50
N PRO A 192 -28.61 39.70 -22.56
CA PRO A 192 -29.86 39.97 -23.23
C PRO A 192 -29.78 39.56 -24.71
N VAL A 193 -30.93 39.27 -25.30
CA VAL A 193 -31.01 38.77 -26.70
C VAL A 193 -30.19 39.67 -27.64
N ASN A 194 -29.30 39.04 -28.41
CA ASN A 194 -28.39 39.68 -29.37
C ASN A 194 -27.40 40.70 -28.75
N LYS A 195 -27.30 40.81 -27.40
CA LYS A 195 -26.32 41.66 -26.73
C LYS A 195 -25.03 40.93 -26.48
N ILE A 196 -23.97 41.76 -26.39
CA ILE A 196 -22.58 41.32 -26.20
C ILE A 196 -21.93 41.96 -24.95
N ILE A 197 -22.67 42.84 -24.26
CA ILE A 197 -22.20 43.59 -23.10
C ILE A 197 -22.57 42.76 -21.85
N ILE A 198 -21.59 42.59 -20.93
CA ILE A 198 -21.84 41.99 -19.62
C ILE A 198 -22.47 43.05 -18.69
N TYR A 199 -23.64 42.73 -18.21
CA TYR A 199 -24.29 43.49 -17.13
C TYR A 199 -24.14 42.69 -15.84
N PRO A 200 -23.29 43.11 -14.88
CA PRO A 200 -22.98 42.29 -13.68
C PRO A 200 -24.21 41.88 -12.87
N GLU A 201 -25.21 42.75 -12.79
CA GLU A 201 -26.43 42.54 -12.03
C GLU A 201 -27.55 41.83 -12.83
N TYR A 202 -27.29 41.42 -14.08
CA TYR A 202 -28.28 40.78 -14.93
C TYR A 202 -28.35 39.27 -14.60
N ARG A 203 -29.52 38.81 -14.15
CA ARG A 203 -29.81 37.41 -13.82
C ARG A 203 -28.75 36.80 -12.88
N ARG A 204 -28.01 35.77 -13.35
CA ARG A 204 -27.02 35.03 -12.56
C ARG A 204 -25.60 35.62 -12.63
N ASN A 205 -25.39 36.69 -13.38
CA ASN A 205 -24.06 37.20 -13.67
C ASN A 205 -23.28 37.55 -12.40
N THR A 206 -23.93 38.09 -11.36
CA THR A 206 -23.24 38.41 -10.08
C THR A 206 -22.56 37.16 -9.52
N SER A 207 -23.23 36.02 -9.48
CA SER A 207 -22.67 34.76 -8.94
C SER A 207 -21.65 34.15 -9.88
N GLU A 208 -21.87 34.19 -11.20
CA GLU A 208 -20.95 33.62 -12.18
C GLU A 208 -19.64 34.42 -12.26
N LEU A 209 -19.72 35.72 -12.25
CA LEU A 209 -18.52 36.60 -12.17
C LEU A 209 -17.79 36.43 -10.84
N ALA A 210 -18.50 36.18 -9.73
CA ALA A 210 -17.88 35.90 -8.44
C ALA A 210 -17.06 34.60 -8.46
N LYS A 211 -17.51 33.54 -9.15
CA LYS A 211 -16.74 32.31 -9.32
C LYS A 211 -15.40 32.55 -10.04
N ILE A 212 -15.43 33.32 -11.16
CA ILE A 212 -14.21 33.67 -11.89
C ILE A 212 -13.25 34.45 -10.98
N ARG A 213 -13.77 35.45 -10.28
CA ARG A 213 -12.95 36.25 -9.37
C ARG A 213 -12.35 35.40 -8.24
N ALA A 214 -13.15 34.55 -7.59
CA ALA A 214 -12.68 33.68 -6.53
C ALA A 214 -11.53 32.78 -7.01
N THR A 215 -11.62 32.23 -8.22
CA THR A 215 -10.55 31.42 -8.82
C THR A 215 -9.28 32.21 -9.02
N ILE A 216 -9.38 33.43 -9.62
CA ILE A 216 -8.22 34.32 -9.83
C ILE A 216 -7.61 34.74 -8.48
N ASP A 217 -8.45 35.13 -7.54
CA ASP A 217 -8.01 35.61 -6.21
C ASP A 217 -7.32 34.52 -5.41
N THR A 218 -7.76 33.25 -5.54
CA THR A 218 -7.11 32.08 -4.91
C THR A 218 -5.65 31.96 -5.35
N VAL A 219 -5.36 32.26 -6.61
CA VAL A 219 -4.00 32.22 -7.15
C VAL A 219 -3.24 33.51 -6.82
N ARG A 220 -3.86 34.68 -7.06
CA ARG A 220 -3.21 35.99 -6.96
C ARG A 220 -2.80 36.33 -5.53
N ASN A 221 -3.61 35.98 -4.56
CA ASN A 221 -3.41 36.33 -3.15
C ASN A 221 -2.60 35.28 -2.37
N ASP A 222 -2.16 34.20 -3.02
CA ASP A 222 -1.38 33.18 -2.38
C ASP A 222 0.12 33.51 -2.39
N LYS A 223 0.74 33.42 -1.22
CA LYS A 223 2.18 33.72 -1.03
C LYS A 223 3.12 32.73 -1.75
N TYR A 224 2.61 31.58 -2.18
CA TYR A 224 3.40 30.55 -2.84
C TYR A 224 3.30 30.59 -4.35
N THR A 225 2.34 31.33 -4.90
CA THR A 225 2.01 31.32 -6.33
C THR A 225 2.27 32.65 -7.02
N THR A 226 2.53 32.56 -8.30
CA THR A 226 2.64 33.76 -9.19
C THR A 226 1.79 33.49 -10.43
N LEU A 227 0.81 34.36 -10.67
CA LEU A 227 -0.06 34.31 -11.85
C LEU A 227 0.78 34.52 -13.10
N THR A 228 0.68 33.58 -14.06
CA THR A 228 1.44 33.65 -15.33
C THR A 228 0.55 33.87 -16.56
N GLY A 229 -0.73 33.57 -16.47
CA GLY A 229 -1.65 33.83 -17.57
C GLY A 229 -3.08 33.37 -17.27
N ILE A 230 -4.03 33.93 -18.01
CA ILE A 230 -5.43 33.51 -17.98
C ILE A 230 -5.84 33.20 -19.41
N LYS A 231 -6.41 32.03 -19.64
CA LYS A 231 -7.03 31.66 -20.91
C LYS A 231 -8.54 31.67 -20.74
N ILE A 232 -9.26 32.32 -21.65
CA ILE A 232 -10.73 32.36 -21.69
C ILE A 232 -11.20 31.78 -23.02
N HIS A 233 -12.10 30.81 -22.98
CA HIS A 233 -12.69 30.21 -24.16
C HIS A 233 -14.21 30.31 -24.11
N GLY A 234 -14.79 31.12 -24.95
CA GLY A 234 -16.25 31.33 -25.00
C GLY A 234 -16.94 30.44 -26.03
N TYR A 235 -18.14 30.01 -25.71
CA TYR A 235 -18.95 29.16 -26.52
C TYR A 235 -20.31 29.77 -26.81
N ALA A 236 -20.86 29.49 -28.01
CA ALA A 236 -22.27 29.72 -28.27
C ALA A 236 -22.96 28.38 -28.61
N SER A 237 -24.28 28.36 -28.51
CA SER A 237 -25.11 27.20 -28.91
C SER A 237 -25.31 27.14 -30.42
N PRO A 238 -25.60 25.95 -30.95
CA PRO A 238 -25.91 25.80 -32.41
C PRO A 238 -27.18 26.51 -32.91
N GLU A 239 -27.89 27.22 -32.02
CA GLU A 239 -29.13 27.91 -32.36
C GLU A 239 -28.89 29.09 -33.28
N GLY A 240 -29.49 29.09 -34.48
CA GLY A 240 -29.40 30.15 -35.46
C GLY A 240 -28.28 29.98 -36.46
N SER A 241 -27.90 31.08 -37.16
CA SER A 241 -26.88 30.98 -38.20
C SER A 241 -25.46 30.95 -37.61
N TYR A 242 -24.58 30.17 -38.20
CA TYR A 242 -23.17 30.10 -37.84
C TYR A 242 -22.48 31.46 -37.83
N ALA A 243 -22.78 32.32 -38.78
CA ALA A 243 -22.23 33.68 -38.87
C ALA A 243 -22.63 34.53 -37.65
N ASN A 244 -23.89 34.46 -37.19
CA ASN A 244 -24.35 35.16 -35.98
C ASN A 244 -23.74 34.55 -34.73
N ASN A 245 -23.67 33.21 -34.64
CA ASN A 245 -23.05 32.52 -33.50
C ASN A 245 -21.57 32.85 -33.40
N THR A 246 -20.82 32.94 -34.49
CA THR A 246 -19.43 33.41 -34.53
C THR A 246 -19.31 34.81 -33.96
N ARG A 247 -20.16 35.76 -34.39
CA ARG A 247 -20.17 37.13 -33.89
C ARG A 247 -20.46 37.18 -32.39
N LEU A 248 -21.45 36.40 -31.92
CA LEU A 248 -21.83 36.37 -30.51
C LEU A 248 -20.75 35.73 -29.68
N ALA A 249 -20.23 34.55 -30.02
CA ALA A 249 -19.17 33.86 -29.31
C ALA A 249 -17.94 34.76 -29.16
N LYS A 250 -17.43 35.29 -30.27
CA LYS A 250 -16.27 36.20 -30.29
C LYS A 250 -16.45 37.41 -29.40
N ASN A 251 -17.54 38.14 -29.54
CA ASN A 251 -17.72 39.41 -28.83
C ASN A 251 -18.08 39.20 -27.36
N ARG A 252 -18.81 38.13 -27.00
CA ARG A 252 -19.08 37.78 -25.61
C ARG A 252 -17.81 37.33 -24.86
N THR A 253 -16.96 36.55 -25.54
CA THR A 253 -15.63 36.20 -25.00
C THR A 253 -14.81 37.46 -24.79
N GLN A 254 -14.76 38.38 -25.74
CA GLN A 254 -14.04 39.66 -25.60
C GLN A 254 -14.60 40.49 -24.45
N ALA A 255 -15.92 40.55 -24.27
CA ALA A 255 -16.53 41.27 -23.15
C ALA A 255 -16.11 40.69 -21.78
N LEU A 256 -15.92 39.39 -21.67
CA LEU A 256 -15.40 38.76 -20.45
C LEU A 256 -13.91 39.08 -20.24
N VAL A 257 -13.10 39.06 -21.31
CA VAL A 257 -11.70 39.50 -21.26
C VAL A 257 -11.60 40.94 -20.77
N ASP A 258 -12.42 41.83 -21.33
CA ASP A 258 -12.43 43.27 -20.95
C ASP A 258 -12.88 43.47 -19.51
N TYR A 259 -13.88 42.70 -19.07
CA TYR A 259 -14.33 42.72 -17.67
C TYR A 259 -13.21 42.32 -16.71
N VAL A 260 -12.55 41.15 -16.94
CA VAL A 260 -11.47 40.68 -16.08
C VAL A 260 -10.28 41.62 -16.08
N THR A 261 -9.91 42.09 -17.30
CA THR A 261 -8.80 43.07 -17.45
C THR A 261 -9.06 44.32 -16.66
N SER A 262 -10.25 44.90 -16.78
CA SER A 262 -10.61 46.15 -16.11
C SER A 262 -10.75 45.96 -14.60
N TYR A 263 -11.36 44.88 -14.16
CA TYR A 263 -11.58 44.62 -12.74
C TYR A 263 -10.27 44.49 -11.95
N TYR A 264 -9.27 43.77 -12.52
CA TYR A 264 -7.98 43.53 -11.88
C TYR A 264 -6.88 44.51 -12.31
N ASN A 265 -7.14 45.37 -13.27
CA ASN A 265 -6.13 46.22 -13.94
C ASN A 265 -4.95 45.39 -14.46
N PHE A 266 -5.24 44.27 -15.12
CA PHE A 266 -4.21 43.41 -15.68
C PHE A 266 -3.64 43.97 -17.01
N ASP A 267 -2.36 43.64 -17.29
CA ASP A 267 -1.82 43.81 -18.65
C ASP A 267 -2.61 42.88 -19.59
N LYS A 268 -3.05 43.44 -20.74
CA LYS A 268 -3.77 42.66 -21.75
C LYS A 268 -3.03 41.41 -22.25
N LYS A 269 -1.71 41.42 -22.18
CA LYS A 269 -0.86 40.29 -22.56
C LYS A 269 -1.01 39.08 -21.63
N LEU A 270 -1.53 39.27 -20.43
CA LEU A 270 -1.75 38.23 -19.44
C LEU A 270 -2.94 37.35 -19.80
N ILE A 271 -3.88 37.86 -20.62
CA ILE A 271 -5.11 37.18 -20.95
C ILE A 271 -5.13 36.79 -22.43
N THR A 272 -5.27 35.52 -22.70
CA THR A 272 -5.51 34.98 -24.05
C THR A 272 -6.95 34.53 -24.19
N SER A 273 -7.50 34.64 -25.40
CA SER A 273 -8.89 34.24 -25.61
C SER A 273 -9.09 33.47 -26.91
N GLU A 274 -9.98 32.51 -26.85
CA GLU A 274 -10.46 31.71 -27.96
C GLU A 274 -11.98 31.65 -27.94
N TYR A 275 -12.61 31.29 -29.04
CA TYR A 275 -14.05 31.09 -29.06
C TYR A 275 -14.43 29.95 -29.99
N THR A 276 -15.53 29.30 -29.65
CA THR A 276 -16.19 28.28 -30.51
C THR A 276 -17.57 28.77 -30.87
N PRO A 277 -17.86 29.01 -32.16
CA PRO A 277 -19.14 29.53 -32.66
C PRO A 277 -20.34 28.68 -32.24
N GLU A 278 -20.16 27.33 -32.23
CA GLU A 278 -21.21 26.37 -31.92
C GLU A 278 -20.63 25.18 -31.19
N ASP A 279 -21.06 24.96 -29.94
CA ASP A 279 -20.57 23.87 -29.13
C ASP A 279 -21.24 22.52 -29.47
N TRP A 280 -20.92 22.01 -30.66
CA TRP A 280 -21.37 20.68 -31.11
C TRP A 280 -20.86 19.54 -30.20
N LYS A 281 -19.69 19.70 -29.60
CA LYS A 281 -19.13 18.72 -28.68
C LYS A 281 -19.95 18.62 -27.39
N GLY A 282 -20.30 19.74 -26.82
CA GLY A 282 -21.21 19.81 -25.65
C GLY A 282 -22.60 19.27 -25.99
N PHE A 283 -23.12 19.64 -27.18
CA PHE A 283 -24.41 19.12 -27.65
C PHE A 283 -24.39 17.59 -27.82
N ARG A 284 -23.34 17.04 -28.42
CA ARG A 284 -23.14 15.61 -28.53
C ARG A 284 -23.14 14.91 -27.19
N LYS A 285 -22.43 15.48 -26.19
CA LYS A 285 -22.37 14.95 -24.80
C LYS A 285 -23.77 14.96 -24.17
N PHE A 286 -24.51 16.04 -24.32
CA PHE A 286 -25.88 16.13 -23.81
C PHE A 286 -26.77 15.04 -24.44
N VAL A 287 -26.79 14.93 -25.79
CA VAL A 287 -27.58 13.93 -26.50
C VAL A 287 -27.21 12.52 -26.06
N SER A 288 -25.92 12.22 -25.94
CA SER A 288 -25.43 10.90 -25.49
C SER A 288 -25.94 10.51 -24.09
N ALA A 289 -26.07 11.48 -23.18
CA ALA A 289 -26.54 11.29 -21.83
C ALA A 289 -28.08 11.34 -21.68
N SER A 290 -28.79 11.85 -22.70
CA SER A 290 -30.24 12.03 -22.69
C SER A 290 -31.00 10.78 -23.13
N SER A 291 -32.32 10.79 -22.90
CA SER A 291 -33.28 9.77 -23.35
C SER A 291 -34.20 10.29 -24.50
N ILE A 292 -33.69 11.26 -25.29
CA ILE A 292 -34.46 11.79 -26.38
C ILE A 292 -34.76 10.72 -27.47
N GLU A 293 -35.92 10.84 -28.10
CA GLU A 293 -36.26 9.97 -29.24
C GLU A 293 -35.25 10.16 -30.37
N LYS A 294 -34.99 9.10 -31.13
CA LYS A 294 -34.06 9.09 -32.27
C LYS A 294 -32.63 9.55 -31.93
N LYS A 295 -32.22 9.30 -30.71
CA LYS A 295 -30.89 9.66 -30.18
C LYS A 295 -29.73 9.27 -31.09
N GLU A 296 -29.73 8.03 -31.60
CA GLU A 296 -28.65 7.51 -32.45
C GLU A 296 -28.60 8.22 -33.83
N GLU A 297 -29.77 8.60 -34.36
CA GLU A 297 -29.84 9.37 -35.60
C GLU A 297 -29.33 10.80 -35.39
N VAL A 298 -29.68 11.42 -34.24
CA VAL A 298 -29.18 12.76 -33.90
C VAL A 298 -27.65 12.71 -33.72
N LEU A 299 -27.10 11.71 -33.04
CA LEU A 299 -25.64 11.56 -32.90
C LEU A 299 -24.96 11.40 -34.26
N ARG A 300 -25.54 10.64 -35.19
CA ARG A 300 -25.00 10.51 -36.56
C ARG A 300 -25.00 11.85 -37.29
N LEU A 301 -26.06 12.64 -37.18
CA LEU A 301 -26.10 13.98 -37.80
C LEU A 301 -25.07 14.92 -37.18
N ILE A 302 -24.85 14.86 -35.86
CA ILE A 302 -23.83 15.67 -35.19
C ILE A 302 -22.43 15.29 -35.71
N ASP A 303 -22.15 14.01 -35.83
CA ASP A 303 -20.82 13.47 -36.18
C ASP A 303 -20.53 13.55 -37.69
N ASP A 304 -21.53 13.82 -38.52
CA ASP A 304 -21.36 13.93 -39.96
C ASP A 304 -20.77 15.31 -40.35
N GLU A 305 -19.48 15.34 -40.63
CA GLU A 305 -18.76 16.54 -41.07
C GLU A 305 -19.08 16.99 -42.48
N SER A 306 -19.75 16.17 -43.30
CA SER A 306 -20.12 16.51 -44.69
C SER A 306 -21.34 17.44 -44.76
N ILE A 307 -22.14 17.50 -43.69
CA ILE A 307 -23.34 18.34 -43.65
C ILE A 307 -22.96 19.79 -43.43
N ASN A 308 -23.49 20.68 -44.24
CA ASN A 308 -23.35 22.12 -44.00
C ASN A 308 -23.85 22.49 -42.62
N ILE A 309 -23.05 23.26 -41.87
CA ILE A 309 -23.27 23.54 -40.45
C ILE A 309 -24.59 24.25 -40.18
N ASP A 310 -24.99 25.21 -40.98
CA ASP A 310 -26.28 25.90 -40.87
C ASP A 310 -27.50 25.00 -41.23
N LYS A 311 -27.28 23.88 -41.92
CA LYS A 311 -28.29 22.88 -42.23
C LYS A 311 -28.42 21.85 -41.12
N LYS A 312 -27.33 21.52 -40.47
CA LYS A 312 -27.25 20.45 -39.46
C LYS A 312 -28.29 20.65 -38.34
N GLU A 313 -28.40 21.85 -37.77
CA GLU A 313 -29.40 22.15 -36.73
C GLU A 313 -30.83 21.95 -37.23
N ARG A 314 -31.13 22.43 -38.44
CA ARG A 314 -32.47 22.26 -39.07
C ARG A 314 -32.82 20.81 -39.30
N ASP A 315 -31.84 20.02 -39.78
CA ASP A 315 -32.05 18.60 -40.02
C ASP A 315 -32.34 17.86 -38.73
N ILE A 316 -31.63 18.21 -37.61
CA ILE A 316 -31.91 17.69 -36.30
C ILE A 316 -33.30 18.09 -35.78
N ALA A 317 -33.67 19.38 -35.91
CA ALA A 317 -35.00 19.87 -35.52
C ALA A 317 -36.13 19.13 -36.24
N ASN A 318 -35.95 18.93 -37.56
CA ASN A 318 -36.93 18.18 -38.37
C ASN A 318 -36.98 16.70 -37.98
N LEU A 319 -35.83 16.10 -37.66
CA LEU A 319 -35.73 14.69 -37.29
C LEU A 319 -36.46 14.41 -35.97
N VAL A 320 -36.18 15.21 -34.93
CA VAL A 320 -36.74 14.99 -33.59
C VAL A 320 -38.16 15.51 -33.40
N GLY A 321 -38.61 16.41 -34.27
CA GLY A 321 -39.91 17.04 -34.19
C GLY A 321 -40.02 18.17 -33.20
N PRO A 322 -41.13 18.94 -33.24
CA PRO A 322 -41.26 20.20 -32.52
C PRO A 322 -41.12 20.07 -30.99
N GLN A 323 -41.71 19.04 -30.40
CA GLN A 323 -41.74 18.85 -28.96
C GLN A 323 -40.34 18.56 -28.40
N THR A 324 -39.63 17.61 -29.00
CA THR A 324 -38.25 17.25 -28.57
C THR A 324 -37.29 18.41 -28.86
N TYR A 325 -37.49 19.13 -29.97
CA TYR A 325 -36.66 20.30 -30.28
C TYR A 325 -36.85 21.43 -29.28
N GLN A 326 -38.10 21.70 -28.83
CA GLN A 326 -38.37 22.66 -27.75
C GLN A 326 -37.67 22.27 -26.44
N TYR A 327 -37.64 20.98 -26.11
CA TYR A 327 -36.86 20.48 -24.98
C TYR A 327 -35.36 20.75 -25.12
N ILE A 328 -34.79 20.53 -26.32
CA ILE A 328 -33.38 20.84 -26.59
C ILE A 328 -33.10 22.35 -26.42
N LEU A 329 -33.99 23.21 -26.95
CA LEU A 329 -33.84 24.66 -26.79
C LEU A 329 -33.93 25.13 -25.34
N ALA A 330 -34.76 24.49 -24.51
CA ALA A 330 -35.00 24.89 -23.14
C ALA A 330 -33.92 24.35 -22.19
N GLU A 331 -33.52 23.11 -22.33
CA GLU A 331 -32.68 22.40 -21.36
C GLU A 331 -31.21 22.27 -21.79
N CYS A 332 -30.96 22.10 -23.10
CA CYS A 332 -29.61 21.86 -23.59
C CYS A 332 -28.89 23.16 -23.99
N TYR A 333 -29.46 23.91 -24.91
CA TYR A 333 -28.78 25.04 -25.51
C TYR A 333 -28.34 26.16 -24.53
N PRO A 334 -29.06 26.45 -23.45
CA PRO A 334 -28.58 27.40 -22.44
C PRO A 334 -27.26 26.94 -21.79
N ALA A 335 -27.09 25.63 -21.57
CA ALA A 335 -25.85 25.08 -21.00
C ALA A 335 -24.66 25.11 -21.95
N LEU A 336 -24.90 25.18 -23.26
CA LEU A 336 -23.84 25.33 -24.28
C LEU A 336 -23.33 26.77 -24.43
N ARG A 337 -24.01 27.74 -23.81
CA ARG A 337 -23.62 29.17 -23.82
C ARG A 337 -22.82 29.47 -22.61
N HIS A 338 -21.56 29.06 -22.56
CA HIS A 338 -20.67 29.22 -21.42
C HIS A 338 -19.32 29.78 -21.83
N SER A 339 -18.50 30.11 -20.84
CA SER A 339 -17.10 30.44 -21.01
C SER A 339 -16.27 29.60 -20.06
N ASP A 340 -15.34 28.83 -20.60
CA ASP A 340 -14.34 28.14 -19.81
C ASP A 340 -13.17 29.08 -19.56
N TYR A 341 -12.59 28.99 -18.40
CA TYR A 341 -11.40 29.77 -18.07
C TYR A 341 -10.36 28.90 -17.37
N THR A 342 -9.10 29.17 -17.70
CA THR A 342 -7.94 28.50 -17.10
C THR A 342 -7.04 29.59 -16.52
N VAL A 343 -6.77 29.54 -15.23
CA VAL A 343 -5.83 30.42 -14.54
C VAL A 343 -4.53 29.68 -14.38
N ASN A 344 -3.51 30.08 -15.14
CA ASN A 344 -2.18 29.50 -15.12
C ASN A 344 -1.29 30.22 -14.13
N TYR A 345 -0.51 29.47 -13.36
CA TYR A 345 0.40 30.03 -12.37
C TYR A 345 1.62 29.15 -12.16
N THR A 346 2.65 29.73 -11.62
CA THR A 346 3.81 28.99 -11.09
C THR A 346 3.77 28.93 -9.58
N VAL A 347 4.30 27.87 -9.02
CA VAL A 347 4.52 27.73 -7.58
C VAL A 347 6.01 27.76 -7.34
N ARG A 348 6.47 28.59 -6.40
CA ARG A 348 7.88 28.62 -6.01
C ARG A 348 8.31 27.33 -5.33
N GLY A 349 9.60 27.10 -5.22
CA GLY A 349 10.14 26.02 -4.37
C GLY A 349 9.74 26.24 -2.91
N LEU A 350 9.39 25.16 -2.23
CA LEU A 350 8.98 25.16 -0.84
C LEU A 350 10.06 24.55 0.06
N SER A 351 10.23 25.08 1.26
CA SER A 351 11.08 24.46 2.27
C SER A 351 10.44 23.14 2.75
N LEU A 352 11.21 22.32 3.46
CA LEU A 352 10.67 21.08 4.03
C LEU A 352 9.54 21.36 5.02
N GLU A 353 9.70 22.40 5.85
CA GLU A 353 8.71 22.82 6.86
C GLU A 353 7.41 23.29 6.18
N GLU A 354 7.53 24.15 5.16
CA GLU A 354 6.38 24.60 4.36
C GLU A 354 5.68 23.42 3.68
N SER A 355 6.46 22.47 3.15
CA SER A 355 5.91 21.28 2.49
C SER A 355 5.13 20.41 3.46
N LYS A 356 5.62 20.22 4.69
CA LYS A 356 4.92 19.49 5.77
C LYS A 356 3.61 20.15 6.18
N GLU A 357 3.56 21.47 6.22
CA GLU A 357 2.32 22.20 6.54
C GLU A 357 1.26 22.07 5.43
N ILE A 358 1.70 21.99 4.19
CA ILE A 358 0.85 22.04 2.99
C ILE A 358 0.33 20.67 2.58
N ILE A 359 1.09 19.59 2.80
CA ILE A 359 0.77 18.26 2.25
C ILE A 359 -0.66 17.80 2.54
N ASN A 360 -1.20 18.13 3.71
CA ASN A 360 -2.56 17.74 4.10
C ASN A 360 -3.64 18.73 3.66
N LYS A 361 -3.27 19.97 3.33
CA LYS A 361 -4.23 21.03 3.02
C LYS A 361 -4.32 21.35 1.54
N ARG A 362 -3.18 21.36 0.87
CA ARG A 362 -3.04 21.83 -0.51
C ARG A 362 -1.91 21.08 -1.25
N PRO A 363 -1.96 19.73 -1.31
CA PRO A 363 -0.89 18.93 -1.89
C PRO A 363 -0.58 19.26 -3.37
N GLN A 364 -1.54 19.85 -4.08
CA GLN A 364 -1.38 20.29 -5.48
C GLN A 364 -0.29 21.35 -5.67
N LEU A 365 0.16 22.03 -4.62
CA LEU A 365 1.26 23.00 -4.67
C LEU A 365 2.63 22.34 -4.57
N LEU A 366 2.69 21.08 -4.18
CA LEU A 366 3.93 20.33 -4.02
C LEU A 366 4.38 19.70 -5.34
N SER A 367 5.69 19.62 -5.53
CA SER A 367 6.29 18.72 -6.51
C SER A 367 6.41 17.31 -5.94
N LEU A 368 6.58 16.34 -6.83
CA LEU A 368 6.84 14.96 -6.41
C LEU A 368 8.10 14.85 -5.55
N GLN A 369 9.15 15.63 -5.87
CA GLN A 369 10.38 15.67 -5.08
C GLN A 369 10.15 16.25 -3.68
N GLU A 370 9.36 17.33 -3.56
CA GLU A 370 9.05 17.92 -2.24
C GLU A 370 8.29 16.94 -1.35
N ILE A 371 7.34 16.19 -1.91
CA ILE A 371 6.64 15.12 -1.19
C ILE A 371 7.61 13.99 -0.78
N TYR A 372 8.52 13.60 -1.68
CA TYR A 372 9.54 12.60 -1.38
C TYR A 372 10.46 13.05 -0.23
N ARG A 373 10.87 14.32 -0.21
CA ARG A 373 11.68 14.89 0.89
C ARG A 373 10.96 14.88 2.24
N ILE A 374 9.63 15.04 2.24
CA ILE A 374 8.83 14.85 3.47
C ILE A 374 8.96 13.41 3.95
N ALA A 375 8.73 12.43 3.07
CA ALA A 375 8.89 11.03 3.41
C ALA A 375 10.30 10.70 3.92
N GLU A 376 11.35 11.17 3.23
CA GLU A 376 12.75 10.95 3.59
C GLU A 376 13.10 11.54 4.98
N SER A 377 12.38 12.59 5.42
CA SER A 377 12.56 13.19 6.74
C SER A 377 11.84 12.46 7.88
N CYS A 378 11.03 11.45 7.55
CA CYS A 378 10.27 10.65 8.50
C CYS A 378 10.95 9.30 8.75
N GLU A 379 10.60 8.65 9.86
CA GLU A 379 11.05 7.28 10.11
C GLU A 379 10.41 6.33 9.08
N PRO A 380 11.21 5.49 8.38
CA PRO A 380 10.69 4.56 7.39
C PRO A 380 9.59 3.65 7.97
N GLY A 381 8.43 3.64 7.31
CA GLY A 381 7.26 2.88 7.76
C GLY A 381 6.37 3.59 8.78
N SER A 382 6.72 4.81 9.22
CA SER A 382 5.83 5.63 10.05
C SER A 382 4.55 6.03 9.30
N GLU A 383 3.55 6.51 10.01
CA GLU A 383 2.29 6.95 9.42
C GLU A 383 2.51 8.11 8.45
N GLU A 384 3.35 9.08 8.82
CA GLU A 384 3.69 10.24 7.99
C GLU A 384 4.48 9.84 6.73
N PHE A 385 5.41 8.89 6.87
CA PHE A 385 6.14 8.32 5.73
C PHE A 385 5.18 7.68 4.73
N ASN A 386 4.29 6.81 5.21
CA ASN A 386 3.32 6.11 4.39
C ASN A 386 2.33 7.08 3.73
N HIS A 387 1.82 8.05 4.49
CA HIS A 387 0.91 9.08 4.01
C HIS A 387 1.53 9.90 2.87
N SER A 388 2.80 10.27 2.99
CA SER A 388 3.50 11.05 1.94
C SER A 388 3.48 10.31 0.60
N PHE A 389 3.78 9.01 0.57
CA PHE A 389 3.74 8.24 -0.68
C PHE A 389 2.33 7.99 -1.21
N GLN A 390 1.32 7.90 -0.33
CA GLN A 390 -0.08 7.84 -0.75
C GLN A 390 -0.52 9.14 -1.42
N VAL A 391 -0.15 10.29 -0.84
CA VAL A 391 -0.39 11.61 -1.45
C VAL A 391 0.33 11.73 -2.79
N ALA A 392 1.60 11.31 -2.87
CA ALA A 392 2.36 11.31 -4.13
C ALA A 392 1.64 10.54 -5.24
N ALA A 393 1.20 9.30 -4.98
CA ALA A 393 0.48 8.49 -5.96
C ALA A 393 -0.91 9.05 -6.31
N THR A 394 -1.54 9.80 -5.41
CA THR A 394 -2.83 10.46 -5.67
C THR A 394 -2.65 11.70 -6.54
N MET A 395 -1.64 12.51 -6.25
CA MET A 395 -1.38 13.75 -7.00
C MET A 395 -0.72 13.49 -8.36
N PHE A 396 0.04 12.43 -8.49
CA PHE A 396 0.77 12.02 -9.70
C PHE A 396 0.41 10.58 -10.10
N PRO A 397 -0.86 10.29 -10.46
CA PRO A 397 -1.36 8.92 -10.62
C PRO A 397 -0.74 8.15 -11.78
N ASP A 398 -0.14 8.84 -12.75
CA ASP A 398 0.49 8.25 -13.93
C ASP A 398 2.02 8.41 -13.92
N ASP A 399 2.59 9.02 -12.88
CA ASP A 399 4.04 9.14 -12.76
C ASP A 399 4.66 7.81 -12.30
N PRO A 400 5.65 7.26 -13.05
CA PRO A 400 6.23 5.95 -12.76
C PRO A 400 7.02 5.91 -11.45
N ILE A 401 7.62 7.04 -11.01
CA ILE A 401 8.39 7.11 -9.75
C ILE A 401 7.43 7.19 -8.56
N ALA A 402 6.37 7.99 -8.66
CA ALA A 402 5.34 8.07 -7.64
C ALA A 402 4.71 6.68 -7.38
N ASN A 403 4.40 5.96 -8.46
CA ASN A 403 3.83 4.62 -8.37
C ASN A 403 4.84 3.59 -7.85
N LEU A 404 6.10 3.64 -8.24
CA LEU A 404 7.14 2.77 -7.69
C LEU A 404 7.25 2.96 -6.17
N ASN A 405 7.40 4.19 -5.71
CA ASN A 405 7.59 4.51 -4.29
C ASN A 405 6.35 4.16 -3.46
N ALA A 406 5.14 4.34 -4.00
CA ALA A 406 3.90 3.91 -3.34
C ALA A 406 3.81 2.37 -3.24
N GLY A 407 4.22 1.65 -4.29
CA GLY A 407 4.32 0.19 -4.26
C GLY A 407 5.34 -0.32 -3.24
N ALA A 408 6.51 0.32 -3.19
CA ALA A 408 7.56 0.06 -2.21
C ALA A 408 7.06 0.25 -0.77
N MET A 409 6.38 1.36 -0.50
CA MET A 409 5.77 1.65 0.79
C MET A 409 4.73 0.60 1.18
N GLU A 410 3.86 0.16 0.27
CA GLU A 410 2.86 -0.89 0.54
C GLU A 410 3.52 -2.22 0.93
N ILE A 411 4.63 -2.59 0.28
CA ILE A 411 5.41 -3.79 0.64
C ILE A 411 6.03 -3.61 2.03
N GLN A 412 6.64 -2.46 2.31
CA GLN A 412 7.35 -2.19 3.56
C GLN A 412 6.43 -2.26 4.79
N LYS A 413 5.23 -1.71 4.70
CA LYS A 413 4.26 -1.77 5.80
C LYS A 413 3.60 -3.15 5.97
N GLY A 414 3.91 -4.13 5.10
CA GLY A 414 3.24 -5.43 5.08
C GLY A 414 1.76 -5.33 4.68
N GLY A 415 1.43 -4.35 3.84
CA GLY A 415 0.08 -4.08 3.36
C GLY A 415 -0.42 -5.09 2.31
N ASP A 416 -1.47 -4.70 1.60
CA ASP A 416 -2.06 -5.55 0.56
C ASP A 416 -1.15 -5.66 -0.66
N MET A 417 -0.65 -6.87 -0.91
CA MET A 417 0.20 -7.16 -2.07
C MET A 417 -0.51 -6.91 -3.40
N THR A 418 -1.83 -6.98 -3.46
CA THR A 418 -2.61 -6.63 -4.66
C THR A 418 -2.50 -5.14 -4.97
N THR A 419 -2.58 -4.30 -3.93
CA THR A 419 -2.39 -2.86 -4.04
C THR A 419 -0.95 -2.52 -4.43
N ALA A 420 0.05 -3.16 -3.82
CA ALA A 420 1.45 -2.98 -4.20
C ALA A 420 1.70 -3.31 -5.67
N LYS A 421 1.20 -4.45 -6.16
CA LYS A 421 1.31 -4.86 -7.57
C LYS A 421 0.62 -3.87 -8.51
N ARG A 422 -0.53 -3.31 -8.13
CA ARG A 422 -1.25 -2.31 -8.95
C ARG A 422 -0.42 -1.04 -9.13
N TYR A 423 0.26 -0.57 -8.08
CA TYR A 423 1.19 0.56 -8.18
C TYR A 423 2.41 0.19 -9.05
N LEU A 424 3.07 -0.93 -8.76
CA LEU A 424 4.26 -1.37 -9.51
C LEU A 424 3.98 -1.64 -10.99
N ALA A 425 2.75 -2.00 -11.36
CA ALA A 425 2.34 -2.15 -12.75
C ALA A 425 2.38 -0.83 -13.54
N LYS A 426 2.27 0.32 -12.87
CA LYS A 426 2.41 1.66 -13.47
C LYS A 426 3.84 2.21 -13.39
N ALA A 427 4.72 1.57 -12.65
CA ALA A 427 6.13 1.94 -12.57
C ALA A 427 6.89 1.58 -13.85
N ASN A 428 8.10 2.13 -14.00
CA ASN A 428 8.96 1.76 -15.13
C ASN A 428 9.44 0.30 -15.00
N PRO A 429 9.01 -0.64 -15.85
CA PRO A 429 9.36 -2.05 -15.69
C PRO A 429 10.85 -2.35 -15.95
N LYS A 430 11.60 -1.41 -16.53
CA LYS A 430 13.04 -1.54 -16.80
C LYS A 430 13.92 -0.97 -15.69
N ALA A 431 13.34 -0.28 -14.72
CA ALA A 431 14.09 0.25 -13.60
C ALA A 431 14.51 -0.90 -12.65
N ALA A 432 15.75 -0.89 -12.19
CA ALA A 432 16.28 -1.91 -11.28
C ALA A 432 15.50 -1.99 -9.97
N GLU A 433 15.07 -0.84 -9.47
CA GLU A 433 14.26 -0.71 -8.26
C GLU A 433 12.86 -1.34 -8.42
N THR A 434 12.26 -1.19 -9.62
CA THR A 434 10.97 -1.85 -9.92
C THR A 434 11.13 -3.36 -9.93
N GLN A 435 12.18 -3.87 -10.57
CA GLN A 435 12.51 -5.30 -10.63
C GLN A 435 12.76 -5.85 -9.22
N ASN A 436 13.54 -5.12 -8.41
CA ASN A 436 13.82 -5.50 -7.03
C ASN A 436 12.54 -5.58 -6.17
N ASN A 437 11.62 -4.64 -6.33
CA ASN A 437 10.38 -4.59 -5.55
C ASN A 437 9.32 -5.60 -6.01
N LEU A 438 9.46 -6.15 -7.22
CA LEU A 438 8.61 -7.23 -7.73
C LEU A 438 9.05 -8.63 -7.27
N GLY A 439 10.28 -8.78 -6.77
CA GLY A 439 10.85 -10.03 -6.29
C GLY A 439 11.65 -10.72 -7.35
#